data_e1a0a87061d2cf9535b5526372310dfb
#
_entry.id   e1a0a87061d2cf9535b5526372310dfb
#
_cell.length_a   1.000
_cell.length_b   1.000
_cell.length_c   1.000
_cell.angle_alpha   90.00
_cell.angle_beta   90.00
_cell.angle_gamma   90.00
#
_symmetry.space_group_name_H-M   'P 1'
#
loop_
_entity.id
_entity.type
_entity.pdbx_description
1 polymer ?
#
loop_
_entity_poly.entity_id
_entity_poly.type
_entity_poly.pdbx_seq_one_letter_code
_entity_poly.pdbx_strand_id
1 'polypeptide(L)'
;AHLNRAVKNDFILVDGICGDLDFEEGGNPVYSGKLYAARDPVLCDAWTATQMGYRVEEIPYIGLAEKLGVGCADPAKAMIREISPPLPGKAPAPSGKVRRLASYIKEDRSCSACYANLIFALSRMEKAELNRFKDKICIGQGFKDKPGTLGVGRCTGSFSASLAGCPPGGTDIIAFLQNQIRS
;
A
#
# COMPACT_ATOMS: atom_id res chain seq x y z
N ALA A 1 0.92 18.07 6.27
CA ALA A 1 0.23 19.38 6.34
C ALA A 1 1.13 20.46 6.97
N HIS A 2 1.59 20.30 8.21
CA HIS A 2 2.41 21.31 8.91
C HIS A 2 3.73 21.63 8.22
N LEU A 3 4.41 20.63 7.66
CA LEU A 3 5.65 20.83 6.91
C LEU A 3 5.42 21.71 5.67
N ASN A 4 4.37 21.45 4.92
CA ASN A 4 4.03 22.21 3.70
C ASN A 4 3.57 23.65 4.01
N ARG A 5 3.13 23.92 5.25
CA ARG A 5 2.90 25.30 5.70
C ARG A 5 4.22 26.07 5.86
N ALA A 6 5.25 25.40 6.36
CA ALA A 6 6.57 26.01 6.59
C ALA A 6 7.41 26.10 5.30
N VAL A 7 7.33 25.06 4.47
CA VAL A 7 8.07 24.96 3.20
C VAL A 7 7.06 24.86 2.06
N LYS A 8 6.99 25.88 1.22
CA LYS A 8 6.09 25.92 0.07
C LYS A 8 6.71 25.22 -1.13
N ASN A 9 5.92 24.40 -1.78
CA ASN A 9 6.29 23.78 -3.06
C ASN A 9 5.84 24.69 -4.21
N ASP A 10 6.77 25.04 -5.10
CA ASP A 10 6.44 25.85 -6.28
C ASP A 10 5.89 24.99 -7.42
N PHE A 11 6.29 23.72 -7.45
CA PHE A 11 5.91 22.78 -8.49
C PHE A 11 5.94 21.35 -7.97
N ILE A 12 4.94 20.55 -8.37
CA ILE A 12 4.79 19.15 -8.02
C ILE A 12 4.76 18.35 -9.32
N LEU A 13 5.54 17.29 -9.39
CA LEU A 13 5.48 16.30 -10.45
C LEU A 13 5.19 14.94 -9.82
N VAL A 14 4.12 14.30 -10.29
CA VAL A 14 3.70 12.98 -9.81
C VAL A 14 3.88 11.97 -10.93
N ASP A 15 4.63 10.92 -10.65
CA ASP A 15 4.69 9.74 -11.49
C ASP A 15 3.45 8.88 -11.26
N GLY A 16 2.54 8.90 -12.21
CA GLY A 16 1.35 8.07 -12.26
C GLY A 16 1.39 7.06 -13.41
N ILE A 17 2.57 6.75 -13.95
CA ILE A 17 2.68 5.80 -15.07
C ILE A 17 2.18 4.43 -14.67
N CYS A 18 2.65 3.95 -13.53
CA CYS A 18 2.23 2.67 -12.97
C CYS A 18 2.19 2.79 -11.45
N GLY A 19 1.07 2.42 -10.85
CA GLY A 19 0.88 2.42 -9.41
C GLY A 19 0.24 1.13 -8.92
N ASP A 20 0.06 1.01 -7.62
CA ASP A 20 -0.69 -0.07 -7.00
C ASP A 20 -1.66 0.54 -5.98
N LEU A 21 -2.92 0.14 -6.03
CA LEU A 21 -3.96 0.64 -5.12
C LEU A 21 -3.99 -0.13 -3.79
N ASP A 22 -3.38 -1.31 -3.75
CA ASP A 22 -3.42 -2.18 -2.58
C ASP A 22 -2.17 -2.02 -1.71
N PHE A 23 -1.00 -1.85 -2.33
CA PHE A 23 0.23 -1.57 -1.59
C PHE A 23 1.37 -1.04 -2.47
N GLU A 24 2.23 -0.24 -1.84
CA GLU A 24 3.19 0.64 -2.46
C GLU A 24 4.30 -0.07 -3.24
N GLU A 25 4.73 -1.25 -2.79
CA GLU A 25 5.88 -1.96 -3.39
C GLU A 25 5.51 -2.91 -4.53
N GLY A 26 4.29 -2.79 -5.03
CA GLY A 26 3.84 -3.47 -6.22
C GLY A 26 3.32 -4.88 -6.02
N GLY A 27 2.31 -5.20 -6.78
CA GLY A 27 1.68 -6.49 -6.75
C GLY A 27 0.52 -6.60 -7.69
N ASN A 28 -0.38 -5.63 -7.65
CA ASN A 28 -1.49 -5.48 -8.58
C ASN A 28 -1.32 -4.16 -9.35
N PRO A 29 -0.34 -4.03 -10.26
CA PRO A 29 -0.04 -2.77 -10.91
C PRO A 29 -1.24 -2.26 -11.70
N VAL A 30 -1.57 -0.99 -11.47
CA VAL A 30 -2.52 -0.23 -12.27
C VAL A 30 -1.72 0.69 -13.18
N TYR A 31 -1.74 0.43 -14.46
CA TYR A 31 -1.04 1.22 -15.45
C TYR A 31 -1.94 2.34 -15.95
N SER A 32 -1.68 3.57 -15.53
CA SER A 32 -2.41 4.74 -16.02
C SER A 32 -1.69 5.46 -17.16
N GLY A 33 -0.38 5.28 -17.27
CA GLY A 33 0.45 5.87 -18.33
C GLY A 33 0.51 7.40 -18.28
N LYS A 34 0.31 8.00 -17.10
CA LYS A 34 0.18 9.45 -16.94
C LYS A 34 1.25 10.02 -16.03
N LEU A 35 1.68 11.24 -16.34
CA LEU A 35 2.42 12.11 -15.43
C LEU A 35 1.50 13.27 -15.07
N TYR A 36 1.50 13.66 -13.80
CA TYR A 36 0.73 14.80 -13.35
C TYR A 36 1.67 15.91 -12.89
N ALA A 37 1.35 17.14 -13.27
CA ALA A 37 2.05 18.32 -12.83
C ALA A 37 1.07 19.29 -12.17
N ALA A 38 1.44 19.81 -11.00
CA ALA A 38 0.57 20.69 -10.24
C ALA A 38 1.37 21.82 -9.55
N ARG A 39 0.64 22.85 -9.09
CA ARG A 39 1.19 23.94 -8.28
C ARG A 39 0.62 23.95 -6.86
N ASP A 40 -0.63 23.53 -6.69
CA ASP A 40 -1.26 23.40 -5.38
C ASP A 40 -1.13 21.95 -4.89
N PRO A 41 -0.34 21.69 -3.83
CA PRO A 41 -0.12 20.33 -3.33
C PRO A 41 -1.39 19.70 -2.75
N VAL A 42 -2.25 20.50 -2.14
CA VAL A 42 -3.48 20.00 -1.51
C VAL A 42 -4.50 19.64 -2.57
N LEU A 43 -4.62 20.47 -3.60
CA LEU A 43 -5.51 20.20 -4.74
C LEU A 43 -5.03 19.00 -5.57
N CYS A 44 -3.72 18.86 -5.72
CA CYS A 44 -3.12 17.69 -6.36
C CYS A 44 -3.49 16.40 -5.62
N ASP A 45 -3.29 16.37 -4.30
CA ASP A 45 -3.63 15.23 -3.45
C ASP A 45 -5.15 14.95 -3.46
N ALA A 46 -5.98 15.99 -3.31
CA ALA A 46 -7.42 15.85 -3.34
C ALA A 46 -7.92 15.26 -4.67
N TRP A 47 -7.40 15.75 -5.79
CA TRP A 47 -7.80 15.28 -7.11
C TRP A 47 -7.28 13.85 -7.36
N THR A 48 -6.02 13.55 -7.04
CA THR A 48 -5.46 12.20 -7.22
C THR A 48 -6.15 11.17 -6.33
N ALA A 49 -6.55 11.53 -5.11
CA ALA A 49 -7.36 10.68 -4.26
C ALA A 49 -8.65 10.23 -4.95
N THR A 50 -9.35 11.15 -5.65
CA THR A 50 -10.57 10.79 -6.39
C THR A 50 -10.28 9.85 -7.57
N GLN A 51 -9.12 9.98 -8.24
CA GLN A 51 -8.71 9.07 -9.31
C GLN A 51 -8.42 7.64 -8.79
N MET A 52 -8.00 7.53 -7.52
CA MET A 52 -7.78 6.26 -6.82
C MET A 52 -9.06 5.69 -6.20
N GLY A 53 -10.20 6.38 -6.33
CA GLY A 53 -11.49 5.95 -5.80
C GLY A 53 -11.74 6.31 -4.33
N TYR A 54 -10.90 7.14 -3.72
CA TYR A 54 -11.11 7.65 -2.36
C TYR A 54 -11.94 8.93 -2.38
N ARG A 55 -12.71 9.13 -1.32
CA ARG A 55 -13.29 10.44 -1.01
C ARG A 55 -12.26 11.27 -0.24
N VAL A 56 -12.23 12.57 -0.49
CA VAL A 56 -11.25 13.47 0.14
C VAL A 56 -11.34 13.43 1.67
N GLU A 57 -12.56 13.28 2.21
CA GLU A 57 -12.82 13.21 3.65
C GLU A 57 -12.23 11.96 4.32
N GLU A 58 -11.95 10.92 3.55
CA GLU A 58 -11.30 9.68 4.03
C GLU A 58 -9.81 9.88 4.28
N ILE A 59 -9.25 11.02 3.82
CA ILE A 59 -7.83 11.34 3.93
C ILE A 59 -7.66 12.61 4.79
N PRO A 60 -7.58 12.47 6.13
CA PRO A 60 -7.70 13.59 7.06
C PRO A 60 -6.67 14.70 6.88
N TYR A 61 -5.45 14.38 6.40
CA TYR A 61 -4.42 15.39 6.23
C TYR A 61 -4.72 16.41 5.12
N ILE A 62 -5.52 16.04 4.11
CA ILE A 62 -5.91 16.94 3.02
C ILE A 62 -6.75 18.10 3.58
N GLY A 63 -7.80 17.79 4.33
CA GLY A 63 -8.62 18.81 4.98
C GLY A 63 -7.85 19.63 6.05
N LEU A 64 -6.87 19.01 6.74
CA LEU A 64 -6.00 19.73 7.66
C LEU A 64 -5.10 20.72 6.91
N ALA A 65 -4.55 20.33 5.77
CA ALA A 65 -3.68 21.19 4.96
C ALA A 65 -4.45 22.40 4.42
N GLU A 66 -5.70 22.25 4.01
CA GLU A 66 -6.57 23.37 3.63
C GLU A 66 -6.82 24.32 4.79
N LYS A 67 -7.17 23.80 5.98
CA LYS A 67 -7.36 24.62 7.19
C LYS A 67 -6.10 25.39 7.59
N LEU A 68 -4.93 24.87 7.29
CA LEU A 68 -3.65 25.53 7.52
C LEU A 68 -3.26 26.53 6.40
N GLY A 69 -4.11 26.71 5.39
CA GLY A 69 -3.87 27.65 4.29
C GLY A 69 -2.76 27.19 3.32
N VAL A 70 -2.52 25.89 3.22
CA VAL A 70 -1.51 25.31 2.31
C VAL A 70 -2.01 25.26 0.88
N GLY A 71 -3.30 24.96 0.67
CA GLY A 71 -3.93 24.85 -0.64
C GLY A 71 -5.41 24.50 -0.53
N CYS A 72 -6.04 24.07 -1.63
CA CYS A 72 -7.48 23.82 -1.74
C CYS A 72 -7.77 22.31 -1.71
N ALA A 73 -8.66 21.87 -0.81
CA ALA A 73 -9.06 20.46 -0.70
C ALA A 73 -10.25 20.06 -1.61
N ASP A 74 -10.83 21.00 -2.34
CA ASP A 74 -11.98 20.74 -3.21
C ASP A 74 -11.54 20.33 -4.63
N PRO A 75 -11.61 19.04 -5.00
CA PRO A 75 -11.16 18.56 -6.30
C PRO A 75 -11.98 19.12 -7.47
N ALA A 76 -13.20 19.63 -7.23
CA ALA A 76 -14.03 20.27 -8.27
C ALA A 76 -13.44 21.60 -8.75
N LYS A 77 -12.55 22.21 -7.99
CA LYS A 77 -11.85 23.45 -8.37
C LYS A 77 -10.58 23.19 -9.21
N ALA A 78 -10.22 21.93 -9.44
CA ALA A 78 -9.06 21.60 -10.25
C ALA A 78 -9.31 21.93 -11.72
N MET A 79 -8.51 22.86 -12.28
CA MET A 79 -8.43 23.04 -13.72
C MET A 79 -7.43 22.06 -14.32
N ILE A 80 -7.93 21.04 -14.98
CA ILE A 80 -7.11 19.98 -15.57
C ILE A 80 -6.91 20.28 -17.06
N ARG A 81 -5.67 20.25 -17.50
CA ARG A 81 -5.29 20.38 -18.89
C ARG A 81 -4.48 19.15 -19.33
N GLU A 82 -5.03 18.35 -20.20
CA GLU A 82 -4.27 17.30 -20.87
C GLU A 82 -3.44 17.91 -22.01
N ILE A 83 -2.14 17.64 -22.00
CA ILE A 83 -1.16 18.18 -22.98
C ILE A 83 -0.62 17.12 -23.94
N SER A 84 -0.93 15.85 -23.68
CA SER A 84 -0.52 14.73 -24.53
C SER A 84 -1.74 13.91 -24.95
N PRO A 85 -1.80 13.41 -26.19
CA PRO A 85 -2.83 12.46 -26.56
C PRO A 85 -2.72 11.19 -25.71
N PRO A 86 -3.82 10.45 -25.51
CA PRO A 86 -3.79 9.16 -24.83
C PRO A 86 -2.78 8.23 -25.51
N LEU A 87 -1.95 7.56 -24.72
CA LEU A 87 -1.03 6.56 -25.27
C LEU A 87 -1.85 5.41 -25.89
N PRO A 88 -1.57 5.03 -27.15
CA PRO A 88 -2.20 3.87 -27.73
C PRO A 88 -1.68 2.61 -27.06
N GLY A 89 -2.57 1.83 -26.46
CA GLY A 89 -2.22 0.53 -25.87
C GLY A 89 -3.20 0.08 -24.79
N LYS A 90 -3.39 -1.20 -24.66
CA LYS A 90 -4.06 -1.77 -23.48
C LYS A 90 -3.10 -1.70 -22.29
N ALA A 91 -3.60 -1.20 -21.18
CA ALA A 91 -2.91 -1.36 -19.89
C ALA A 91 -2.50 -2.84 -19.71
N PRO A 92 -1.26 -3.12 -19.29
CA PRO A 92 -0.88 -4.48 -18.96
C PRO A 92 -1.85 -5.01 -17.89
N ALA A 93 -2.30 -6.24 -18.07
CA ALA A 93 -3.13 -6.88 -17.06
C ALA A 93 -2.37 -6.97 -15.73
N PRO A 94 -3.01 -6.73 -14.58
CA PRO A 94 -2.38 -6.90 -13.28
C PRO A 94 -1.72 -8.25 -13.17
N SER A 95 -0.47 -8.32 -12.71
CA SER A 95 0.18 -9.60 -12.50
C SER A 95 -0.62 -10.37 -11.43
N GLY A 96 -1.15 -11.53 -11.77
CA GLY A 96 -1.86 -12.39 -10.82
C GLY A 96 -0.97 -12.97 -9.70
N LYS A 97 0.30 -12.55 -9.64
CA LYS A 97 1.29 -13.04 -8.68
C LYS A 97 0.90 -12.68 -7.25
N VAL A 98 0.59 -11.40 -6.99
CA VAL A 98 0.24 -10.97 -5.63
C VAL A 98 -1.11 -11.49 -5.20
N ARG A 99 -2.11 -11.47 -6.08
CA ARG A 99 -3.42 -12.09 -5.80
C ARG A 99 -3.27 -13.55 -5.39
N ARG A 100 -2.38 -14.29 -6.05
CA ARG A 100 -2.08 -15.68 -5.70
C ARG A 100 -1.37 -15.78 -4.34
N LEU A 101 -0.40 -14.90 -4.04
CA LEU A 101 0.28 -14.89 -2.75
C LEU A 101 -0.64 -14.44 -1.62
N ALA A 102 -1.52 -13.49 -1.87
CA ALA A 102 -2.54 -13.04 -0.93
C ALA A 102 -3.48 -14.18 -0.47
N SER A 103 -3.63 -15.24 -1.28
CA SER A 103 -4.43 -16.40 -0.87
C SER A 103 -3.89 -17.14 0.36
N TYR A 104 -2.60 -17.00 0.66
CA TYR A 104 -1.95 -17.55 1.86
C TYR A 104 -2.07 -16.64 3.08
N ILE A 105 -2.57 -15.43 2.91
CA ILE A 105 -2.62 -14.39 3.94
C ILE A 105 -4.05 -14.23 4.47
N LYS A 106 -4.17 -13.97 5.77
CA LYS A 106 -5.37 -13.41 6.41
C LYS A 106 -5.01 -12.04 6.94
N GLU A 107 -5.42 -11.02 6.19
CA GLU A 107 -5.15 -9.63 6.50
C GLU A 107 -6.32 -9.02 7.27
N ASP A 108 -6.03 -8.21 8.31
CA ASP A 108 -7.00 -7.37 9.02
C ASP A 108 -6.34 -6.06 9.44
N ARG A 109 -6.53 -5.00 8.66
CA ARG A 109 -5.99 -3.64 8.90
C ARG A 109 -4.47 -3.64 9.07
N SER A 110 -3.76 -4.29 8.16
CA SER A 110 -2.29 -4.28 8.14
C SER A 110 -1.76 -2.91 7.69
N CYS A 111 -0.57 -2.56 8.18
CA CYS A 111 0.20 -1.45 7.63
C CYS A 111 0.81 -1.88 6.29
N SER A 112 0.86 -0.95 5.31
CA SER A 112 1.40 -1.22 3.97
C SER A 112 2.79 -1.84 4.01
N ALA A 113 3.71 -1.29 4.81
CA ALA A 113 5.06 -1.82 4.95
C ALA A 113 5.11 -3.25 5.52
N CYS A 114 4.24 -3.58 6.49
CA CYS A 114 4.15 -4.95 6.99
C CYS A 114 3.65 -5.92 5.92
N TYR A 115 2.59 -5.53 5.20
CA TYR A 115 1.99 -6.35 4.16
C TYR A 115 2.96 -6.57 2.98
N ALA A 116 3.63 -5.49 2.53
CA ALA A 116 4.63 -5.55 1.46
C ALA A 116 5.78 -6.50 1.79
N ASN A 117 6.34 -6.42 3.02
CA ASN A 117 7.41 -7.32 3.46
C ASN A 117 6.95 -8.78 3.52
N LEU A 118 5.69 -9.04 3.90
CA LEU A 118 5.15 -10.40 3.88
C LEU A 118 4.99 -10.91 2.44
N ILE A 119 4.42 -10.10 1.53
CA ILE A 119 4.31 -10.47 0.11
C ILE A 119 5.69 -10.69 -0.51
N PHE A 120 6.66 -9.81 -0.21
CA PHE A 120 8.05 -10.01 -0.64
C PHE A 120 8.57 -11.36 -0.17
N ALA A 121 8.43 -11.69 1.11
CA ALA A 121 8.88 -12.96 1.67
C ALA A 121 8.23 -14.16 0.95
N LEU A 122 6.91 -14.15 0.82
CA LEU A 122 6.19 -15.22 0.11
C LEU A 122 6.60 -15.33 -1.36
N SER A 123 6.97 -14.22 -2.02
CA SER A 123 7.43 -14.21 -3.40
C SER A 123 8.78 -14.89 -3.61
N ARG A 124 9.57 -15.05 -2.55
CA ARG A 124 10.89 -15.69 -2.52
C ARG A 124 10.86 -17.15 -2.06
N MET A 125 9.71 -17.61 -1.55
CA MET A 125 9.50 -18.99 -1.17
C MET A 125 9.01 -19.83 -2.36
N GLU A 126 9.38 -21.10 -2.38
CA GLU A 126 8.92 -22.01 -3.40
C GLU A 126 7.45 -22.39 -3.22
N LYS A 127 6.74 -22.67 -4.31
CA LYS A 127 5.33 -23.07 -4.26
C LYS A 127 5.11 -24.31 -3.39
N ALA A 128 6.07 -25.25 -3.41
CA ALA A 128 6.03 -26.44 -2.57
C ALA A 128 6.08 -26.11 -1.06
N GLU A 129 6.88 -25.10 -0.68
CA GLU A 129 6.94 -24.59 0.69
C GLU A 129 5.63 -23.91 1.10
N LEU A 130 5.11 -23.03 0.23
CA LEU A 130 3.86 -22.32 0.48
C LEU A 130 2.66 -23.25 0.69
N ASN A 131 2.60 -24.34 -0.07
CA ASN A 131 1.52 -25.33 0.03
C ASN A 131 1.59 -26.18 1.33
N ARG A 132 2.66 -26.08 2.11
CA ARG A 132 2.78 -26.78 3.41
C ARG A 132 2.09 -26.04 4.55
N PHE A 133 1.77 -24.74 4.38
CA PHE A 133 1.01 -24.03 5.40
C PHE A 133 -0.41 -24.58 5.50
N LYS A 134 -0.77 -25.04 6.69
CA LYS A 134 -2.12 -25.54 7.00
C LYS A 134 -3.08 -24.38 7.24
N ASP A 135 -2.58 -23.31 7.86
CA ASP A 135 -3.32 -22.12 8.22
C ASP A 135 -2.83 -20.92 7.40
N LYS A 136 -3.69 -19.92 7.25
CA LYS A 136 -3.30 -18.64 6.67
C LYS A 136 -2.41 -17.87 7.63
N ILE A 137 -1.44 -17.16 7.07
CA ILE A 137 -0.54 -16.28 7.81
C ILE A 137 -1.31 -15.00 8.13
N CYS A 138 -1.54 -14.74 9.41
CA CYS A 138 -2.26 -13.56 9.88
C CYS A 138 -1.34 -12.35 9.99
N ILE A 139 -1.84 -11.18 9.56
CA ILE A 139 -1.12 -9.91 9.63
C ILE A 139 -2.10 -8.75 9.80
N GLY A 140 -1.75 -7.78 10.64
CA GLY A 140 -2.51 -6.53 10.78
C GLY A 140 -2.99 -6.24 12.19
N GLN A 141 -3.40 -4.99 12.38
CA GLN A 141 -3.79 -4.45 13.70
C GLN A 141 -5.07 -5.09 14.26
N GLY A 142 -5.91 -5.65 13.37
CA GLY A 142 -7.12 -6.35 13.78
C GLY A 142 -6.87 -7.62 14.59
N PHE A 143 -5.64 -8.13 14.63
CA PHE A 143 -5.24 -9.29 15.42
C PHE A 143 -4.62 -8.95 16.77
N LYS A 144 -4.48 -7.66 17.07
CA LYS A 144 -3.90 -7.23 18.34
C LYS A 144 -4.70 -7.80 19.53
N ASP A 145 -3.96 -8.38 20.48
CA ASP A 145 -4.48 -8.99 21.71
C ASP A 145 -5.47 -10.17 21.47
N LYS A 146 -5.49 -10.73 20.27
CA LYS A 146 -6.27 -11.93 19.94
C LYS A 146 -5.38 -13.17 19.85
N PRO A 147 -5.86 -14.36 20.25
CA PRO A 147 -5.16 -15.61 20.03
C PRO A 147 -5.20 -16.03 18.55
N GLY A 148 -4.18 -16.78 18.13
CA GLY A 148 -4.09 -17.34 16.78
C GLY A 148 -2.92 -18.30 16.66
N THR A 149 -2.76 -18.93 15.49
CA THR A 149 -1.74 -19.96 15.25
C THR A 149 -0.48 -19.37 14.63
N LEU A 150 -0.57 -18.68 13.49
CA LEU A 150 0.59 -18.20 12.74
C LEU A 150 0.41 -16.73 12.37
N GLY A 151 1.32 -15.88 12.84
CA GLY A 151 1.25 -14.45 12.64
C GLY A 151 2.58 -13.80 12.32
N VAL A 152 2.51 -12.66 11.63
CA VAL A 152 3.64 -11.83 11.26
C VAL A 152 3.36 -10.39 11.69
N GLY A 153 4.34 -9.80 12.38
CA GLY A 153 4.28 -8.45 12.89
C GLY A 153 3.86 -8.38 14.37
N ARG A 154 4.22 -7.28 15.01
CA ARG A 154 3.96 -7.01 16.43
C ARG A 154 2.49 -7.18 16.84
N CYS A 155 1.57 -6.94 15.89
CA CYS A 155 0.13 -7.03 16.15
C CYS A 155 -0.37 -8.46 16.35
N THR A 156 0.42 -9.47 16.00
CA THR A 156 0.12 -10.89 16.21
C THR A 156 0.87 -11.51 17.38
N GLY A 157 1.39 -10.68 18.30
CA GLY A 157 2.26 -11.13 19.40
C GLY A 157 1.64 -12.13 20.39
N SER A 158 0.31 -12.25 20.43
CA SER A 158 -0.42 -13.23 21.25
C SER A 158 -0.64 -14.58 20.55
N PHE A 159 -0.11 -14.77 19.34
CA PHE A 159 -0.26 -16.01 18.58
C PHE A 159 0.74 -17.08 19.05
N SER A 160 0.40 -18.35 18.87
CA SER A 160 1.26 -19.48 19.23
C SER A 160 2.62 -19.46 18.53
N ALA A 161 2.61 -19.04 17.26
CA ALA A 161 3.81 -18.74 16.47
C ALA A 161 3.68 -17.35 15.86
N SER A 162 4.55 -16.43 16.27
CA SER A 162 4.53 -15.06 15.80
C SER A 162 5.95 -14.51 15.62
N LEU A 163 6.18 -13.83 14.50
CA LEU A 163 7.38 -13.04 14.28
C LEU A 163 7.14 -11.60 14.71
N ALA A 164 7.88 -11.13 15.69
CA ALA A 164 7.82 -9.72 16.11
C ALA A 164 8.48 -8.80 15.08
N GLY A 165 8.05 -7.53 15.08
CA GLY A 165 8.57 -6.47 14.21
C GLY A 165 7.47 -5.49 13.83
N CYS A 166 7.86 -4.22 13.51
CA CYS A 166 6.89 -3.19 13.10
C CYS A 166 7.55 -2.18 12.14
N PRO A 167 7.71 -2.54 10.85
CA PRO A 167 7.49 -3.85 10.23
C PRO A 167 8.61 -4.86 10.56
N PRO A 168 8.36 -6.18 10.48
CA PRO A 168 9.43 -7.17 10.46
C PRO A 168 10.14 -7.17 9.11
N GLY A 169 11.43 -7.49 9.08
CA GLY A 169 12.21 -7.58 7.85
C GLY A 169 11.77 -8.74 6.94
N GLY A 170 11.81 -8.53 5.61
CA GLY A 170 11.41 -9.59 4.66
C GLY A 170 12.24 -10.86 4.77
N THR A 171 13.55 -10.75 5.00
CA THR A 171 14.46 -11.90 5.24
C THR A 171 14.14 -12.65 6.53
N ASP A 172 13.76 -11.92 7.59
CA ASP A 172 13.39 -12.49 8.86
C ASP A 172 12.06 -13.26 8.75
N ILE A 173 11.13 -12.73 7.96
CA ILE A 173 9.86 -13.40 7.65
C ILE A 173 10.12 -14.70 6.91
N ILE A 174 11.01 -14.73 5.90
CA ILE A 174 11.38 -15.94 5.16
C ILE A 174 11.92 -17.01 6.14
N ALA A 175 12.91 -16.66 6.94
CA ALA A 175 13.53 -17.57 7.88
C ALA A 175 12.51 -18.11 8.90
N PHE A 176 11.66 -17.24 9.44
CA PHE A 176 10.60 -17.61 10.36
C PHE A 176 9.61 -18.58 9.72
N LEU A 177 9.08 -18.27 8.55
CA LEU A 177 8.09 -19.10 7.86
C LEU A 177 8.68 -20.46 7.44
N GLN A 178 9.93 -20.50 7.00
CA GLN A 178 10.62 -21.76 6.66
C GLN A 178 10.80 -22.65 7.90
N ASN A 179 11.05 -22.08 9.07
CA ASN A 179 11.11 -22.84 10.31
C ASN A 179 9.75 -23.44 10.70
N GLN A 180 8.64 -22.70 10.47
CA GLN A 180 7.29 -23.19 10.77
C GLN A 180 6.85 -24.38 9.89
N ILE A 181 7.38 -24.52 8.68
CA ILE A 181 7.04 -25.63 7.79
C ILE A 181 7.96 -26.83 7.95
N ARG A 182 9.06 -26.72 8.69
CA ARG A 182 9.99 -27.82 9.00
C ARG A 182 9.63 -28.55 10.28
N SER A 183 8.94 -27.85 11.20
CA SER A 183 8.41 -28.40 12.45
C SER A 183 7.05 -29.08 12.22
#